data_9826ef7019a95b8a4106fee73ce59e8b
#
_entry.id   9826ef7019a95b8a4106fee73ce59e8b
#
_cell.length_a   1.000
_cell.length_b   1.000
_cell.length_c   1.000
_cell.angle_alpha   90.00
_cell.angle_beta   90.00
_cell.angle_gamma   90.00
#
_symmetry.space_group_name_H-M   'P 1'
#
loop_
_entity.id
_entity.type
_entity.pdbx_description
1 polymer ?
#
loop_
_entity_poly.entity_id
_entity_poly.type
_entity_poly.pdbx_seq_one_letter_code
_entity_poly.pdbx_strand_id
1 'polypeptide(L)'
;MKAGQKMNMKYLIIGAGGTGGVTGYYMKKAGKDVTLIARGEHLKKIQKQGLTLEKMWDKTEENISIPATDMEHYAEHPDVIFVCVKGYSLQETIPFIKRIARKNTIVIPVLNIYCLL
;
A
#
# COMPACT_ATOMS: atom_id res chain seq x y z
N MET A 1 -26.78 -4.88 9.71
CA MET A 1 -25.87 -3.75 9.56
C MET A 1 -26.64 -2.46 9.38
N LYS A 2 -26.13 -1.40 9.92
CA LYS A 2 -26.79 -0.11 9.80
C LYS A 2 -26.53 0.51 8.44
N ALA A 3 -27.53 1.20 7.89
CA ALA A 3 -27.37 1.91 6.65
C ALA A 3 -26.26 2.96 6.79
N GLY A 4 -25.46 3.10 5.76
CA GLY A 4 -24.35 4.03 5.75
C GLY A 4 -23.07 3.51 6.39
N GLN A 5 -23.12 2.37 7.03
CA GLN A 5 -21.94 1.76 7.61
C GLN A 5 -21.18 1.00 6.57
N LYS A 6 -19.88 1.25 6.48
CA LYS A 6 -19.05 0.58 5.49
C LYS A 6 -18.54 -0.73 6.06
N MET A 7 -18.87 -1.83 5.39
CA MET A 7 -18.43 -3.16 5.82
C MET A 7 -16.98 -3.40 5.46
N ASN A 8 -16.60 -2.97 4.26
CA ASN A 8 -15.27 -3.18 3.76
C ASN A 8 -14.64 -1.83 3.44
N MET A 9 -13.57 -1.55 4.13
CA MET A 9 -12.80 -0.34 3.82
C MET A 9 -11.82 -0.63 2.70
N LYS A 10 -11.59 0.36 1.88
CA LYS A 10 -10.61 0.28 0.81
C LYS A 10 -9.31 0.92 1.27
N TYR A 11 -8.23 0.16 1.22
CA TYR A 11 -6.93 0.59 1.68
C TYR A 11 -5.98 0.75 0.51
N LEU A 12 -5.15 1.76 0.59
CA LEU A 12 -4.09 1.99 -0.37
C LEU A 12 -2.77 2.14 0.37
N ILE A 13 -1.74 1.47 -0.11
CA ILE A 13 -0.40 1.58 0.45
C ILE A 13 0.51 2.17 -0.62
N ILE A 14 1.08 3.33 -0.37
CA ILE A 14 2.01 3.98 -1.28
C ILE A 14 3.42 3.58 -0.88
N GLY A 15 4.10 2.85 -1.75
CA GLY A 15 5.44 2.35 -1.49
C GLY A 15 5.41 0.89 -1.04
N ALA A 16 5.71 -0.03 -1.95
CA ALA A 16 5.57 -1.46 -1.71
C ALA A 16 6.82 -2.12 -1.14
N GLY A 17 7.90 -1.38 -0.99
CA GLY A 17 9.13 -1.92 -0.40
C GLY A 17 9.12 -1.83 1.11
N GLY A 18 9.90 -2.68 1.76
CA GLY A 18 10.07 -2.61 3.22
C GLY A 18 8.75 -2.69 3.98
N THR A 19 8.50 -1.69 4.81
CA THR A 19 7.32 -1.66 5.68
C THR A 19 6.01 -1.73 4.89
N GLY A 20 5.94 -1.05 3.75
CA GLY A 20 4.73 -1.06 2.93
C GLY A 20 4.40 -2.44 2.41
N GLY A 21 5.41 -3.17 1.96
CA GLY A 21 5.21 -4.54 1.49
C GLY A 21 4.73 -5.47 2.59
N VAL A 22 5.34 -5.39 3.76
CA VAL A 22 4.94 -6.22 4.90
C VAL A 22 3.50 -5.91 5.31
N THR A 23 3.16 -4.63 5.42
CA THR A 23 1.82 -4.21 5.78
C THR A 23 0.80 -4.72 4.76
N GLY A 24 1.09 -4.54 3.49
CA GLY A 24 0.20 -5.00 2.43
C GLY A 24 0.00 -6.49 2.43
N TYR A 25 1.07 -7.24 2.65
CA TYR A 25 1.00 -8.69 2.71
C TYR A 25 0.02 -9.15 3.79
N TYR A 26 0.20 -8.66 5.01
CA TYR A 26 -0.67 -9.10 6.12
C TYR A 26 -2.09 -8.60 5.97
N MET A 27 -2.30 -7.41 5.43
CA MET A 27 -3.66 -6.93 5.18
C MET A 27 -4.36 -7.78 4.13
N LYS A 28 -3.67 -8.12 3.06
CA LYS A 28 -4.27 -8.98 2.03
C LYS A 28 -4.56 -10.36 2.57
N LYS A 29 -3.64 -10.91 3.36
CA LYS A 29 -3.83 -12.22 3.98
C LYS A 29 -5.03 -12.22 4.91
N ALA A 30 -5.32 -11.10 5.55
CA ALA A 30 -6.47 -10.95 6.42
C ALA A 30 -7.77 -10.68 5.67
N GLY A 31 -7.74 -10.68 4.35
CA GLY A 31 -8.94 -10.49 3.53
C GLY A 31 -9.32 -9.04 3.31
N LYS A 32 -8.42 -8.09 3.55
CA LYS A 32 -8.72 -6.68 3.36
C LYS A 32 -8.62 -6.30 1.89
N ASP A 33 -9.39 -5.27 1.50
CA ASP A 33 -9.34 -4.71 0.15
C ASP A 33 -8.18 -3.71 0.11
N VAL A 34 -7.01 -4.20 -0.25
CA VAL A 34 -5.78 -3.40 -0.24
C VAL A 34 -5.11 -3.44 -1.60
N THR A 35 -4.63 -2.27 -2.04
CA THR A 35 -3.87 -2.11 -3.27
C THR A 35 -2.54 -1.48 -2.95
N LEU A 36 -1.48 -1.94 -3.62
CA LEU A 36 -0.15 -1.37 -3.47
C LEU A 36 0.15 -0.41 -4.61
N ILE A 37 0.79 0.69 -4.28
CA ILE A 37 1.36 1.58 -5.28
C ILE A 37 2.85 1.31 -5.33
N ALA A 38 3.32 0.92 -6.51
CA ALA A 38 4.72 0.65 -6.77
C ALA A 38 5.07 1.18 -8.15
N ARG A 39 6.31 1.05 -8.56
CA ARG A 39 6.73 1.51 -9.88
C ARG A 39 7.90 0.68 -10.39
N GLY A 40 8.13 0.77 -11.71
CA GLY A 40 9.27 0.13 -12.35
C GLY A 40 9.23 -1.39 -12.29
N GLU A 41 10.39 -1.98 -12.17
CA GLU A 41 10.51 -3.43 -12.16
C GLU A 41 9.84 -4.06 -10.94
N HIS A 42 9.84 -3.37 -9.80
CA HIS A 42 9.19 -3.87 -8.60
C HIS A 42 7.69 -4.04 -8.83
N LEU A 43 7.06 -3.05 -9.47
CA LEU A 43 5.64 -3.14 -9.80
C LEU A 43 5.38 -4.32 -10.74
N LYS A 44 6.18 -4.44 -11.78
CA LYS A 44 6.01 -5.54 -12.74
C LYS A 44 6.12 -6.89 -12.07
N LYS A 45 7.08 -7.01 -11.16
CA LYS A 45 7.29 -8.26 -10.44
C LYS A 45 6.09 -8.61 -9.57
N ILE A 46 5.54 -7.64 -8.85
CA ILE A 46 4.37 -7.86 -8.01
C ILE A 46 3.16 -8.26 -8.86
N GLN A 47 2.95 -7.56 -9.97
CA GLN A 47 1.83 -7.87 -10.85
C GLN A 47 1.94 -9.25 -11.47
N LYS A 48 3.13 -9.69 -11.77
CA LYS A 48 3.37 -10.97 -12.45
C LYS A 48 3.47 -12.13 -11.49
N GLN A 49 4.16 -11.96 -10.37
CA GLN A 49 4.52 -13.05 -9.47
C GLN A 49 3.91 -12.93 -8.08
N GLY A 50 3.25 -11.83 -7.77
CA GLY A 50 2.74 -11.58 -6.44
C GLY A 50 3.77 -10.95 -5.53
N LEU A 51 3.36 -10.72 -4.30
CA LEU A 51 4.20 -10.12 -3.27
C LEU A 51 4.79 -11.21 -2.40
N THR A 52 6.11 -11.23 -2.30
CA THR A 52 6.83 -12.24 -1.52
C THR A 52 7.29 -11.64 -0.21
N LEU A 53 7.01 -12.32 0.88
CA LEU A 53 7.46 -11.96 2.21
C LEU A 53 8.49 -12.99 2.69
N GLU A 54 9.68 -12.52 3.02
CA GLU A 54 10.70 -13.37 3.62
C GLU A 54 10.61 -13.27 5.13
N LYS A 55 10.46 -14.42 5.78
CA LYS A 55 10.40 -14.48 7.23
C LYS A 55 11.77 -14.83 7.77
N MET A 56 12.42 -13.87 8.38
CA MET A 56 13.81 -14.03 8.82
C MET A 56 13.94 -14.98 10.00
N TRP A 57 12.90 -15.11 10.81
CA TRP A 57 12.98 -15.95 11.99
C TRP A 57 12.99 -17.46 11.69
N ASP A 58 12.40 -17.88 10.57
CA ASP A 58 12.38 -19.30 10.19
C ASP A 58 12.89 -19.55 8.77
N LYS A 59 13.39 -18.50 8.13
CA LYS A 59 13.98 -18.57 6.77
C LYS A 59 13.01 -19.09 5.73
N THR A 60 11.72 -18.87 5.92
CA THR A 60 10.73 -19.25 4.93
C THR A 60 10.29 -18.04 4.13
N GLU A 61 9.70 -18.31 2.97
CA GLU A 61 9.10 -17.28 2.15
C GLU A 61 7.63 -17.58 1.96
N GLU A 62 6.81 -16.54 1.94
CA GLU A 62 5.42 -16.67 1.57
C GLU A 62 5.14 -15.70 0.42
N ASN A 63 4.19 -16.07 -0.43
CA ASN A 63 3.82 -15.25 -1.57
C ASN A 63 2.31 -15.11 -1.59
N ILE A 64 1.84 -13.91 -1.94
CA ILE A 64 0.42 -13.64 -2.02
C ILE A 64 0.15 -12.78 -3.26
N SER A 65 -0.96 -13.07 -3.93
CA SER A 65 -1.41 -12.23 -5.02
C SER A 65 -2.11 -11.00 -4.44
N ILE A 66 -1.70 -9.82 -4.88
CA ILE A 66 -2.23 -8.57 -4.37
C ILE A 66 -2.33 -7.56 -5.50
N PRO A 67 -3.41 -6.78 -5.56
CA PRO A 67 -3.52 -5.74 -6.57
C PRO A 67 -2.40 -4.71 -6.41
N ALA A 68 -1.77 -4.35 -7.50
CA ALA A 68 -0.70 -3.36 -7.50
C ALA A 68 -0.76 -2.56 -8.78
N THR A 69 -0.52 -1.26 -8.68
CA THR A 69 -0.48 -0.37 -9.82
C THR A 69 0.44 0.79 -9.49
N ASP A 70 0.61 1.72 -10.43
CA ASP A 70 1.37 2.94 -10.17
C ASP A 70 0.43 4.11 -9.88
N MET A 71 1.02 5.25 -9.51
CA MET A 71 0.23 6.44 -9.20
C MET A 71 -0.56 6.95 -10.39
N GLU A 72 0.01 6.81 -11.58
CA GLU A 72 -0.61 7.33 -12.79
C GLU A 72 -1.90 6.59 -13.15
N HIS A 73 -1.92 5.29 -12.92
CA HIS A 73 -3.06 4.45 -13.30
C HIS A 73 -4.08 4.23 -12.21
N TYR A 74 -3.77 4.59 -10.98
CA TYR A 74 -4.71 4.40 -9.89
C TYR A 74 -5.83 5.46 -9.98
N ALA A 75 -7.07 5.02 -10.04
CA ALA A 75 -8.21 5.92 -10.25
C ALA A 75 -9.32 5.74 -9.23
N GLU A 76 -9.07 5.00 -8.15
CA GLU A 76 -10.08 4.78 -7.14
C GLU A 76 -9.94 5.79 -6.00
N HIS A 77 -10.87 5.72 -5.06
CA HIS A 77 -10.88 6.62 -3.90
C HIS A 77 -10.83 5.79 -2.63
N PRO A 78 -9.64 5.59 -2.07
CA PRO A 78 -9.51 4.75 -0.88
C PRO A 78 -10.04 5.44 0.37
N ASP A 79 -10.37 4.63 1.37
CA ASP A 79 -10.78 5.13 2.67
C ASP A 79 -9.59 5.46 3.55
N VAL A 80 -8.52 4.67 3.42
CA VAL A 80 -7.31 4.83 4.22
C VAL A 80 -6.10 4.73 3.29
N ILE A 81 -5.20 5.67 3.43
CA ILE A 81 -3.95 5.70 2.65
C ILE A 81 -2.79 5.61 3.62
N PHE A 82 -1.97 4.56 3.48
CA PHE A 82 -0.71 4.44 4.20
C PHE A 82 0.40 4.98 3.32
N VAL A 83 1.12 5.97 3.81
CA VAL A 83 2.20 6.59 3.05
C VAL A 83 3.52 6.03 3.55
N CYS A 84 4.03 5.04 2.83
CA CYS A 84 5.29 4.36 3.16
C CYS A 84 6.33 4.74 2.11
N VAL A 85 6.65 6.02 2.05
CA VAL A 85 7.49 6.57 0.98
C VAL A 85 8.95 6.23 1.20
N LYS A 86 9.40 5.24 0.49
CA LYS A 86 10.82 4.91 0.48
C LYS A 86 11.44 5.19 -0.89
N GLY A 87 10.73 4.89 -1.95
CA GLY A 87 11.20 5.13 -3.30
C GLY A 87 10.55 6.32 -3.97
N TYR A 88 9.62 7.01 -3.29
CA TYR A 88 8.94 8.18 -3.81
C TYR A 88 9.24 9.38 -2.94
N SER A 89 9.40 10.55 -3.55
CA SER A 89 9.50 11.78 -2.78
C SER A 89 8.12 12.23 -2.33
N LEU A 90 8.07 13.02 -1.27
CA LEU A 90 6.81 13.61 -0.83
C LEU A 90 6.24 14.55 -1.90
N GLN A 91 7.10 15.16 -2.68
CA GLN A 91 6.66 16.05 -3.76
C GLN A 91 5.84 15.31 -4.82
N GLU A 92 6.19 14.06 -5.10
CA GLU A 92 5.41 13.24 -6.03
C GLU A 92 4.14 12.72 -5.38
N THR A 93 4.22 12.40 -4.11
CA THR A 93 3.14 11.73 -3.40
C THR A 93 1.99 12.67 -3.06
N ILE A 94 2.28 13.90 -2.69
CA ILE A 94 1.24 14.85 -2.27
C ILE A 94 0.23 15.14 -3.37
N PRO A 95 0.64 15.46 -4.61
CA PRO A 95 -0.35 15.68 -5.66
C PRO A 95 -1.20 14.44 -5.94
N PHE A 96 -0.60 13.27 -5.86
CA PHE A 96 -1.33 12.02 -6.05
C PHE A 96 -2.40 11.85 -4.95
N ILE A 97 -2.03 12.05 -3.70
CA ILE A 97 -2.97 11.93 -2.59
C ILE A 97 -4.13 12.93 -2.76
N LYS A 98 -3.82 14.16 -3.14
CA LYS A 98 -4.84 15.18 -3.36
C LYS A 98 -5.83 14.77 -4.45
N ARG A 99 -5.35 14.08 -5.47
CA ARG A 99 -6.20 13.65 -6.58
C ARG A 99 -7.17 12.54 -6.16
N ILE A 100 -6.71 11.62 -5.32
CA ILE A 100 -7.51 10.44 -4.98
C ILE A 100 -8.27 10.55 -3.67
N ALA A 101 -7.83 11.43 -2.76
CA ALA A 101 -8.45 11.54 -1.45
C ALA A 101 -9.82 12.19 -1.53
N ARG A 102 -10.72 11.72 -0.71
CA ARG A 102 -12.03 12.31 -0.51
C ARG A 102 -12.09 12.94 0.88
N LYS A 103 -13.19 13.60 1.18
CA LYS A 103 -13.36 14.34 2.43
C LYS A 103 -13.08 13.50 3.67
N ASN A 104 -13.47 12.23 3.65
CA ASN A 104 -13.33 11.35 4.80
C ASN A 104 -12.14 10.39 4.69
N THR A 105 -11.26 10.60 3.72
CA THR A 105 -10.08 9.75 3.58
C THR A 105 -9.09 10.00 4.71
N ILE A 106 -8.63 8.93 5.33
CA ILE A 106 -7.62 9.00 6.39
C ILE A 106 -6.26 8.74 5.77
N VAL A 107 -5.32 9.64 6.01
CA VAL A 107 -3.95 9.50 5.51
C VAL A 107 -3.04 9.25 6.69
N ILE A 108 -2.35 8.09 6.67
CA ILE A 108 -1.47 7.67 7.75
C ILE A 108 -0.05 7.61 7.23
N PRO A 109 0.83 8.55 7.64
CA PRO A 109 2.24 8.45 7.27
C PRO A 109 2.90 7.37 8.10
N VAL A 110 3.67 6.51 7.43
CA VAL A 110 4.46 5.48 8.07
C VAL A 110 5.92 5.83 7.80
N LEU A 111 6.52 6.58 8.69
CA LEU A 111 7.87 7.08 8.52
C LEU A 111 8.86 6.24 9.27
N ASN A 112 10.02 6.06 8.69
CA ASN A 112 11.13 5.43 9.37
C ASN A 112 11.84 6.49 10.21
N ILE A 113 11.60 6.45 11.50
CA ILE A 113 12.14 7.43 12.43
C ILE A 113 13.67 7.44 12.42
N TYR A 114 14.29 6.32 12.12
CA TYR A 114 15.74 6.25 12.07
C TYR A 114 16.35 7.19 11.05
N CYS A 115 15.61 7.55 10.03
CA CYS A 115 16.08 8.47 9.03
C CYS A 115 16.18 9.91 9.54
N LEU A 116 15.58 10.19 10.69
CA LEU A 116 15.59 11.51 11.28
C LEU A 116 16.74 11.72 12.27
N LEU A 117 17.40 10.66 12.63
CA LEU A 117 18.50 10.70 13.56
C LEU A 117 19.83 10.79 12.85
#